data_3e655f46e951582d8cc9cd8ff8251515
#
_entry.id   3e655f46e951582d8cc9cd8ff8251515
#
_cell.length_a   1.000
_cell.length_b   1.000
_cell.length_c   1.000
_cell.angle_alpha   90.00
_cell.angle_beta   90.00
_cell.angle_gamma   90.00
#
_symmetry.space_group_name_H-M   'P 1'
#
loop_
_entity.id
_entity.type
_entity.pdbx_description
1 polymer ?
#
loop_
_entity_poly.entity_id
_entity_poly.type
_entity_poly.pdbx_seq_one_letter_code
_entity_poly.pdbx_strand_id
1 'polypeptide(L)'
;MIQTRRATLIIADDFKKAVADRAIVTLDPEEATPALLAGTPVIALGVPTLSEDTGNTYRLEWETAVIGAPVGDQAAAWQALDDLLTLIDPVIEWDSARPITWQGAQTASAPAYLITHSSIEYKETLS
;
A
#
# COMPACT_ATOMS: atom_id res chain seq x y z
N MET A 1 18.05 17.29 -5.67
CA MET A 1 17.78 15.85 -5.87
C MET A 1 16.34 15.56 -5.49
N ILE A 2 15.60 14.85 -6.32
CA ILE A 2 14.22 14.45 -6.01
C ILE A 2 14.25 13.15 -5.23
N GLN A 3 13.57 13.11 -4.08
CA GLN A 3 13.60 11.98 -3.15
C GLN A 3 12.21 11.36 -2.95
N THR A 4 11.68 10.70 -4.00
CA THR A 4 10.37 10.07 -3.94
C THR A 4 10.34 8.87 -2.99
N ARG A 5 11.46 8.13 -2.87
CA ARG A 5 11.57 7.02 -1.92
C ARG A 5 11.41 7.48 -0.47
N ARG A 6 12.01 8.62 -0.14
CA ARG A 6 11.89 9.20 1.19
C ARG A 6 10.43 9.58 1.52
N ALA A 7 9.74 10.20 0.57
CA ALA A 7 8.32 10.53 0.72
C ALA A 7 7.48 9.26 0.92
N THR A 8 7.78 8.19 0.18
CA THR A 8 7.09 6.90 0.30
C THR A 8 7.35 6.25 1.65
N LEU A 9 8.59 6.32 2.18
CA LEU A 9 8.92 5.78 3.49
C LEU A 9 8.14 6.45 4.62
N ILE A 10 7.89 7.75 4.52
CA ILE A 10 7.09 8.47 5.51
C ILE A 10 5.67 7.91 5.56
N ILE A 11 5.05 7.69 4.40
CA ILE A 11 3.72 7.10 4.31
C ILE A 11 3.73 5.66 4.82
N ALA A 12 4.75 4.89 4.46
CA ALA A 12 4.89 3.52 4.94
C ALA A 12 4.99 3.45 6.46
N ASP A 13 5.72 4.38 7.09
CA ASP A 13 5.81 4.45 8.54
C ASP A 13 4.47 4.79 9.19
N ASP A 14 3.67 5.65 8.60
CA ASP A 14 2.32 5.96 9.07
C ASP A 14 1.42 4.72 8.98
N PHE A 15 1.50 3.96 7.90
CA PHE A 15 0.79 2.69 7.78
C PHE A 15 1.24 1.68 8.83
N LYS A 16 2.55 1.55 9.07
CA LYS A 16 3.09 0.65 10.10
C LYS A 16 2.53 0.95 11.48
N LYS A 17 2.43 2.22 11.82
CA LYS A 17 1.83 2.64 13.10
C LYS A 17 0.35 2.31 13.18
N ALA A 18 -0.37 2.46 12.08
CA ALA A 18 -1.82 2.22 12.04
C ALA A 18 -2.16 0.73 12.14
N VAL A 19 -1.41 -0.12 11.48
CA VAL A 19 -1.72 -1.56 11.41
C VAL A 19 -0.97 -2.39 12.46
N ALA A 20 0.09 -1.85 13.04
CA ALA A 20 0.94 -2.51 14.04
C ALA A 20 1.42 -3.89 13.55
N ASP A 21 1.13 -4.96 14.28
CA ASP A 21 1.53 -6.32 13.95
C ASP A 21 0.51 -7.08 13.08
N ARG A 22 -0.59 -6.44 12.68
CA ARG A 22 -1.65 -7.09 11.90
C ARG A 22 -1.30 -7.30 10.44
N ALA A 23 -0.33 -6.55 9.93
CA ALA A 23 0.11 -6.65 8.54
C ALA A 23 1.57 -6.25 8.42
N ILE A 24 2.21 -6.72 7.35
CA ILE A 24 3.53 -6.26 6.95
C ILE A 24 3.34 -5.12 5.96
N VAL A 25 4.05 -4.00 6.18
CA VAL A 25 4.11 -2.87 5.26
C VAL A 25 5.46 -2.88 4.60
N THR A 26 5.50 -2.95 3.27
CA THR A 26 6.75 -3.11 2.53
C THR A 26 6.76 -2.26 1.26
N LEU A 27 7.96 -1.85 0.84
CA LEU A 27 8.23 -1.28 -0.46
C LEU A 27 8.78 -2.31 -1.45
N ASP A 28 8.99 -3.55 -1.00
CA ASP A 28 9.55 -4.62 -1.80
C ASP A 28 8.47 -5.69 -2.08
N PRO A 29 7.99 -5.80 -3.34
CA PRO A 29 6.97 -6.81 -3.68
C PRO A 29 7.40 -8.24 -3.39
N GLU A 30 8.71 -8.53 -3.39
CA GLU A 30 9.21 -9.88 -3.11
C GLU A 30 8.97 -10.31 -1.66
N GLU A 31 8.83 -9.36 -0.73
CA GLU A 31 8.51 -9.65 0.66
C GLU A 31 7.06 -10.08 0.86
N ALA A 32 6.18 -9.75 -0.07
CA ALA A 32 4.74 -10.04 0.06
C ALA A 32 4.45 -11.54 0.03
N THR A 33 5.05 -12.28 -0.89
CA THR A 33 4.74 -13.69 -1.10
C THR A 33 4.98 -14.54 0.16
N PRO A 34 6.16 -14.50 0.80
CA PRO A 34 6.35 -15.32 2.00
C PRO A 34 5.44 -14.90 3.17
N ALA A 35 5.15 -13.61 3.32
CA ALA A 35 4.25 -13.13 4.37
C ALA A 35 2.83 -13.65 4.16
N LEU A 36 2.31 -13.55 2.94
CA LEU A 36 0.96 -14.01 2.61
C LEU A 36 0.81 -15.52 2.76
N LEU A 37 1.83 -16.27 2.34
CA LEU A 37 1.83 -17.73 2.52
C LEU A 37 1.91 -18.14 3.99
N ALA A 38 2.50 -17.31 4.84
CA ALA A 38 2.53 -17.52 6.29
C ALA A 38 1.24 -17.03 6.99
N GLY A 39 0.29 -16.49 6.25
CA GLY A 39 -0.99 -16.04 6.81
C GLY A 39 -1.02 -14.60 7.27
N THR A 40 -0.02 -13.79 6.91
CA THR A 40 0.06 -12.39 7.30
C THR A 40 -0.36 -11.49 6.14
N PRO A 41 -1.36 -10.60 6.32
CA PRO A 41 -1.71 -9.61 5.31
C PRO A 41 -0.56 -8.65 5.00
N VAL A 42 -0.59 -8.05 3.82
CA VAL A 42 0.49 -7.18 3.34
C VAL A 42 -0.08 -5.88 2.78
N ILE A 43 0.59 -4.79 3.10
CA ILE A 43 0.41 -3.49 2.44
C ILE A 43 1.70 -3.19 1.68
N ALA A 44 1.61 -3.11 0.36
CA ALA A 44 2.76 -2.91 -0.50
C ALA A 44 2.65 -1.58 -1.25
N LEU A 45 3.62 -0.70 -1.03
CA LEU A 45 3.71 0.58 -1.72
C LEU A 45 4.75 0.49 -2.84
N GLY A 46 4.38 0.97 -4.00
CA GLY A 46 5.27 1.04 -5.15
C GLY A 46 5.91 2.41 -5.32
N VAL A 47 6.63 2.57 -6.42
CA VAL A 47 7.20 3.83 -6.83
C VAL A 47 6.06 4.76 -7.29
N PRO A 48 5.97 5.99 -6.77
CA PRO A 48 4.89 6.88 -7.17
C PRO A 48 5.10 7.44 -8.57
N THR A 49 3.98 7.79 -9.21
CA THR A 49 4.02 8.65 -10.39
C THR A 49 4.32 10.07 -9.93
N LEU A 50 5.27 10.71 -10.58
CA LEU A 50 5.68 12.08 -10.27
C LEU A 50 5.29 13.00 -11.42
N SER A 51 4.57 14.07 -11.10
CA SER A 51 4.20 15.09 -12.07
C SER A 51 4.33 16.48 -11.46
N GLU A 52 4.49 17.49 -12.32
CA GLU A 52 4.47 18.87 -11.83
C GLU A 52 3.03 19.30 -11.57
N ASP A 53 2.81 19.91 -10.42
CA ASP A 53 1.53 20.49 -10.05
C ASP A 53 1.54 22.00 -10.32
N THR A 54 2.55 22.67 -9.77
CA THR A 54 2.81 24.10 -10.00
C THR A 54 4.31 24.31 -10.22
N GLY A 55 4.74 25.55 -10.42
CA GLY A 55 6.16 25.88 -10.52
C GLY A 55 6.97 25.49 -9.28
N ASN A 56 6.33 25.38 -8.12
CA ASN A 56 6.97 25.13 -6.83
C ASN A 56 6.63 23.77 -6.23
N THR A 57 5.71 23.00 -6.83
CA THR A 57 5.20 21.77 -6.24
C THR A 57 5.17 20.64 -7.24
N TYR A 58 5.35 19.42 -6.70
CA TYR A 58 5.10 18.18 -7.41
C TYR A 58 3.85 17.50 -6.86
N ARG A 59 3.19 16.74 -7.71
CA ARG A 59 2.17 15.77 -7.33
C ARG A 59 2.79 14.39 -7.37
N LEU A 60 2.68 13.67 -6.27
CA LEU A 60 3.04 12.26 -6.19
C LEU A 60 1.76 11.44 -6.09
N GLU A 61 1.66 10.41 -6.89
CA GLU A 61 0.51 9.50 -6.90
C GLU A 61 0.99 8.08 -6.74
N TRP A 62 0.47 7.40 -5.72
CA TRP A 62 0.78 6.00 -5.41
C TRP A 62 -0.37 5.10 -5.77
N GLU A 63 -0.02 3.89 -6.18
CA GLU A 63 -0.92 2.75 -6.20
C GLU A 63 -0.44 1.78 -5.13
N THR A 64 -1.20 1.65 -4.05
CA THR A 64 -0.84 0.84 -2.90
C THR A 64 -1.74 -0.40 -2.84
N ALA A 65 -1.14 -1.58 -2.82
CA ALA A 65 -1.86 -2.83 -2.72
C ALA A 65 -2.06 -3.20 -1.25
N VAL A 66 -3.31 -3.46 -0.86
CA VAL A 66 -3.67 -4.01 0.45
C VAL A 66 -4.17 -5.42 0.18
N ILE A 67 -3.47 -6.42 0.68
CA ILE A 67 -3.70 -7.83 0.33
C ILE A 67 -4.12 -8.59 1.58
N GLY A 68 -5.27 -9.26 1.49
CA GLY A 68 -5.81 -10.06 2.59
C GLY A 68 -5.10 -11.41 2.73
N ALA A 69 -5.21 -11.99 3.90
CA ALA A 69 -4.70 -13.33 4.22
C ALA A 69 -5.64 -13.98 5.25
N PRO A 70 -5.69 -15.30 5.36
CA PRO A 70 -4.82 -16.31 4.73
C PRO A 70 -5.17 -16.59 3.27
N VAL A 71 -4.17 -16.98 2.52
CA VAL A 71 -4.34 -17.42 1.14
C VAL A 71 -5.18 -18.70 1.12
N GLY A 72 -6.12 -18.78 0.18
CA GLY A 72 -6.96 -19.96 0.03
C GLY A 72 -8.24 -19.97 0.87
N ASP A 73 -8.44 -18.99 1.74
CA ASP A 73 -9.69 -18.80 2.49
C ASP A 73 -10.22 -17.39 2.18
N GLN A 74 -11.07 -17.32 1.16
CA GLN A 74 -11.59 -16.04 0.64
C GLN A 74 -12.32 -15.23 1.71
N ALA A 75 -13.17 -15.86 2.52
CA ALA A 75 -13.98 -15.18 3.52
C ALA A 75 -13.10 -14.60 4.63
N ALA A 76 -12.17 -15.37 5.16
CA ALA A 76 -11.25 -14.92 6.22
C ALA A 76 -10.29 -13.84 5.70
N ALA A 77 -9.75 -14.00 4.49
CA ALA A 77 -8.87 -13.02 3.88
C ALA A 77 -9.60 -11.70 3.59
N TRP A 78 -10.85 -11.77 3.15
CA TRP A 78 -11.66 -10.58 2.91
C TRP A 78 -11.95 -9.84 4.22
N GLN A 79 -12.26 -10.55 5.30
CA GLN A 79 -12.46 -9.93 6.61
C GLN A 79 -11.18 -9.23 7.09
N ALA A 80 -10.03 -9.88 6.95
CA ALA A 80 -8.75 -9.25 7.29
C ALA A 80 -8.49 -7.99 6.45
N LEU A 81 -8.85 -8.03 5.17
CA LEU A 81 -8.74 -6.88 4.26
C LEU A 81 -9.60 -5.71 4.74
N ASP A 82 -10.86 -5.97 5.09
CA ASP A 82 -11.77 -4.94 5.62
C ASP A 82 -11.23 -4.32 6.92
N ASP A 83 -10.69 -5.15 7.80
CA ASP A 83 -10.09 -4.69 9.05
C ASP A 83 -8.90 -3.75 8.79
N LEU A 84 -8.05 -4.10 7.83
CA LEU A 84 -6.92 -3.24 7.44
C LEU A 84 -7.38 -1.92 6.83
N LEU A 85 -8.36 -1.96 5.92
CA LEU A 85 -8.91 -0.75 5.30
C LEU A 85 -9.45 0.21 6.37
N THR A 86 -10.10 -0.33 7.39
CA THR A 86 -10.61 0.46 8.51
C THR A 86 -9.47 1.15 9.27
N LEU A 87 -8.36 0.46 9.47
CA LEU A 87 -7.20 1.00 10.19
C LEU A 87 -6.45 2.07 9.39
N ILE A 88 -6.35 1.93 8.08
CA ILE A 88 -5.59 2.86 7.24
C ILE A 88 -6.43 4.03 6.72
N ASP A 89 -7.75 3.94 6.77
CA ASP A 89 -8.66 4.98 6.28
C ASP A 89 -8.31 6.37 6.84
N PRO A 90 -8.07 6.55 8.15
CA PRO A 90 -7.73 7.87 8.68
C PRO A 90 -6.29 8.34 8.38
N VAL A 91 -5.45 7.48 7.82
CA VAL A 91 -4.01 7.78 7.60
C VAL A 91 -3.79 8.57 6.32
N ILE A 92 -4.56 8.27 5.29
CA ILE A 92 -4.41 8.89 3.96
C ILE A 92 -5.77 9.31 3.41
N GLU A 93 -5.74 10.28 2.49
CA GLU A 93 -6.90 10.58 1.66
C GLU A 93 -6.81 9.73 0.39
N TRP A 94 -7.86 8.95 0.15
CA TRP A 94 -7.88 8.08 -1.03
C TRP A 94 -8.63 8.74 -2.17
N ASP A 95 -8.12 8.54 -3.38
CA ASP A 95 -8.86 8.89 -4.58
C ASP A 95 -9.83 7.78 -4.94
N SER A 96 -9.38 6.54 -4.86
CA SER A 96 -10.18 5.36 -5.15
C SER A 96 -9.53 4.09 -4.61
N ALA A 97 -10.32 3.03 -4.50
CA ALA A 97 -9.84 1.68 -4.22
C ALA A 97 -10.59 0.72 -5.14
N ARG A 98 -9.86 -0.07 -5.91
CA ARG A 98 -10.47 -1.06 -6.80
C ARG A 98 -10.07 -2.46 -6.40
N PRO A 99 -10.99 -3.43 -6.48
CA PRO A 99 -10.65 -4.80 -6.15
C PRO A 99 -9.73 -5.41 -7.20
N ILE A 100 -8.74 -6.14 -6.73
CA ILE A 100 -7.84 -6.94 -7.54
C ILE A 100 -7.68 -8.31 -6.87
N THR A 101 -7.14 -9.26 -7.62
CA THR A 101 -6.78 -10.56 -7.04
C THR A 101 -5.26 -10.67 -7.07
N TRP A 102 -4.66 -10.85 -5.90
CA TRP A 102 -3.26 -11.19 -5.83
C TRP A 102 -3.06 -12.64 -6.29
N GLN A 103 -2.09 -12.85 -7.15
CA GLN A 103 -1.77 -14.16 -7.67
C GLN A 103 -0.35 -14.55 -7.24
N GLY A 104 -0.26 -15.67 -6.54
CA GLY A 104 1.02 -16.29 -6.23
C GLY A 104 1.31 -17.47 -7.15
N ALA A 105 2.37 -18.20 -6.85
CA ALA A 105 2.68 -19.43 -7.55
C ALA A 105 1.65 -20.52 -7.23
N GLN A 106 1.45 -21.48 -8.16
CA GLN A 106 0.65 -22.68 -7.93
C GLN A 106 -0.79 -22.42 -7.50
N THR A 107 -1.51 -21.57 -8.21
CA THR A 107 -2.91 -21.26 -7.95
C THR A 107 -3.21 -20.53 -6.61
N ALA A 108 -2.20 -20.19 -5.83
CA ALA A 108 -2.40 -19.39 -4.63
C ALA A 108 -2.93 -18.01 -5.00
N SER A 109 -4.03 -17.59 -4.37
CA SER A 109 -4.64 -16.28 -4.61
C SER A 109 -5.22 -15.70 -3.32
N ALA A 110 -5.33 -14.38 -3.29
CA ALA A 110 -5.93 -13.66 -2.17
C ALA A 110 -6.66 -12.42 -2.68
N PRO A 111 -7.75 -12.03 -2.00
CA PRO A 111 -8.43 -10.77 -2.33
C PRO A 111 -7.57 -9.60 -1.91
N ALA A 112 -7.62 -8.53 -2.70
CA ALA A 112 -6.86 -7.33 -2.45
C ALA A 112 -7.60 -6.11 -2.97
N TYR A 113 -7.21 -4.94 -2.48
CA TYR A 113 -7.57 -3.66 -3.08
C TYR A 113 -6.32 -2.92 -3.53
N LEU A 114 -6.41 -2.31 -4.70
CA LEU A 114 -5.41 -1.35 -5.16
C LEU A 114 -5.94 0.05 -4.88
N ILE A 115 -5.28 0.75 -3.97
CA ILE A 115 -5.68 2.07 -3.51
C ILE A 115 -4.87 3.11 -4.26
N THR A 116 -5.55 4.07 -4.88
CA THR A 116 -4.90 5.24 -5.48
C THR A 116 -4.99 6.38 -4.48
N HIS A 117 -3.85 6.96 -4.14
CA HIS A 117 -3.76 8.12 -3.26
C HIS A 117 -2.61 9.03 -3.71
N SER A 118 -2.70 10.29 -3.33
CA SER A 118 -1.73 11.27 -3.80
C SER A 118 -1.40 12.30 -2.72
N SER A 119 -0.27 12.97 -2.90
CA SER A 119 0.08 14.14 -2.11
C SER A 119 0.71 15.20 -2.99
N ILE A 120 0.60 16.45 -2.55
CA ILE A 120 1.27 17.59 -3.18
C ILE A 120 2.42 17.98 -2.26
N GLU A 121 3.62 18.00 -2.81
CA GLU A 121 4.83 18.31 -2.06
C GLU A 121 5.57 19.48 -2.70
N TYR A 122 6.12 20.35 -1.87
CA TYR A 122 7.01 21.40 -2.37
C TYR A 122 8.28 20.75 -2.95
N LYS A 123 8.76 21.28 -4.08
CA LYS A 123 10.00 20.80 -4.71
C LYS A 123 11.17 20.86 -3.74
N GLU A 124 11.20 21.88 -2.91
CA GLU A 124 12.19 22.07 -1.87
C GLU A 124 12.18 20.93 -0.83
N THR A 125 11.00 20.46 -0.45
CA THR A 125 10.84 19.35 0.51
C THR A 125 11.36 18.02 -0.05
N LEU A 126 11.23 17.80 -1.35
CA LEU A 126 11.68 16.59 -2.02
C LEU A 126 13.15 16.61 -2.44
N SER A 127 13.80 17.74 -2.26
CA SER A 127 15.22 17.89 -2.64
C SER A 127 16.17 17.18 -1.69
#